data_12b43c66fa73df9e52b5f63ac683722c
#
_entry.id   12b43c66fa73df9e52b5f63ac683722c
#
_cell.length_a   1.000
_cell.length_b   1.000
_cell.length_c   1.000
_cell.angle_alpha   90.00
_cell.angle_beta   90.00
_cell.angle_gamma   90.00
#
_symmetry.space_group_name_H-M   'P 1'
#
loop_
_entity.id
_entity.type
_entity.pdbx_description
1 polymer ?
#
loop_
_entity_poly.entity_id
_entity_poly.type
_entity_poly.pdbx_seq_one_letter_code
_entity_poly.pdbx_strand_id
1 'polypeptide(L)'
;VWISSMTFAGGIFPVNYLGATPRFFDLDPKSWTIDTARLAEELAKAASENRLPKAIVPTDLYGQSADLDALESFAEQYGVSLIVDSAESLGAYYKDGRKAGTGGDASILSFNGNKIITTSGGGMLVTRHEAWANEARFLATQARDSAPHYEHSTLGYNYRLSNICAAIG
;
A
#
# COMPACT_ATOMS: atom_id res chain seq x y z
N VAL A 1 -10.14 2.00 7.15
CA VAL A 1 -9.37 1.95 5.90
C VAL A 1 -10.27 1.44 4.80
N TRP A 2 -10.25 2.08 3.63
CA TRP A 2 -11.01 1.64 2.45
C TRP A 2 -10.08 0.89 1.50
N ILE A 3 -10.50 -0.27 1.03
CA ILE A 3 -9.62 -1.19 0.29
C ILE A 3 -10.38 -1.87 -0.85
N SER A 4 -9.70 -2.21 -1.94
CA SER A 4 -10.27 -3.01 -3.03
C SER A 4 -10.82 -4.34 -2.50
N SER A 5 -12.00 -4.75 -2.95
CA SER A 5 -12.60 -6.03 -2.56
C SER A 5 -11.87 -7.24 -3.16
N MET A 6 -11.20 -7.05 -4.29
CA MET A 6 -10.39 -8.07 -4.93
C MET A 6 -8.91 -7.74 -4.73
N THR A 7 -8.31 -8.38 -3.75
CA THR A 7 -6.91 -8.23 -3.38
C THR A 7 -6.43 -9.49 -2.66
N PHE A 8 -5.13 -9.66 -2.58
CA PHE A 8 -4.56 -10.72 -1.74
C PHE A 8 -4.77 -10.39 -0.25
N ALA A 9 -5.08 -11.41 0.54
CA ALA A 9 -5.38 -11.25 1.98
C ALA A 9 -4.27 -10.53 2.76
N GLY A 10 -3.02 -10.64 2.31
CA GLY A 10 -1.88 -9.92 2.88
C GLY A 10 -1.98 -8.40 2.83
N GLY A 11 -2.80 -7.83 1.92
CA GLY A 11 -3.11 -6.40 1.91
C GLY A 11 -4.10 -5.98 2.99
N ILE A 12 -4.89 -6.93 3.52
CA ILE A 12 -5.95 -6.69 4.51
C ILE A 12 -5.43 -6.90 5.94
N PHE A 13 -4.60 -7.93 6.15
CA PHE A 13 -4.14 -8.32 7.48
C PHE A 13 -3.46 -7.19 8.26
N PRO A 14 -2.59 -6.36 7.67
CA PRO A 14 -1.99 -5.24 8.40
C PRO A 14 -3.01 -4.23 8.93
N VAL A 15 -4.12 -4.02 8.22
CA VAL A 15 -5.22 -3.17 8.69
C VAL A 15 -5.80 -3.72 9.99
N ASN A 16 -6.03 -5.04 10.04
CA ASN A 16 -6.54 -5.71 11.23
C ASN A 16 -5.51 -5.74 12.37
N TYR A 17 -4.22 -5.93 12.08
CA TYR A 17 -3.16 -5.91 13.10
C TYR A 17 -3.07 -4.57 13.82
N LEU A 18 -3.41 -3.48 13.12
CA LEU A 18 -3.48 -2.13 13.68
C LEU A 18 -4.81 -1.84 14.41
N GLY A 19 -5.70 -2.82 14.53
CA GLY A 19 -7.03 -2.63 15.12
C GLY A 19 -7.97 -1.77 14.29
N ALA A 20 -7.61 -1.49 13.03
CA ALA A 20 -8.44 -0.72 12.12
C ALA A 20 -9.46 -1.62 11.42
N THR A 21 -10.59 -1.02 11.00
CA THR A 21 -11.65 -1.73 10.28
C THR A 21 -11.48 -1.55 8.77
N PRO A 22 -11.29 -2.62 7.98
CA PRO A 22 -11.34 -2.54 6.53
C PRO A 22 -12.79 -2.37 6.06
N ARG A 23 -13.00 -1.48 5.09
CA ARG A 23 -14.23 -1.38 4.30
C ARG A 23 -13.89 -1.70 2.86
N PHE A 24 -14.53 -2.72 2.31
CA PHE A 24 -14.29 -3.17 0.94
C PHE A 24 -15.08 -2.33 -0.06
N PHE A 25 -14.41 -2.01 -1.16
CA PHE A 25 -14.97 -1.35 -2.33
C PHE A 25 -14.95 -2.28 -3.52
N ASP A 26 -16.03 -2.29 -4.24
CA ASP A 26 -16.19 -3.08 -5.46
C ASP A 26 -15.32 -2.55 -6.59
N LEU A 27 -15.18 -3.33 -7.64
CA LEU A 27 -14.31 -3.06 -8.78
C LEU A 27 -15.13 -2.56 -9.96
N ASP A 28 -14.50 -1.74 -10.79
CA ASP A 28 -14.97 -1.48 -12.14
C ASP A 28 -14.83 -2.76 -12.98
N PRO A 29 -15.92 -3.29 -13.56
CA PRO A 29 -15.90 -4.55 -14.31
C PRO A 29 -15.06 -4.50 -15.59
N LYS A 30 -14.63 -3.32 -16.04
CA LYS A 30 -13.78 -3.16 -17.24
C LYS A 30 -12.30 -3.21 -16.89
N SER A 31 -11.89 -2.53 -15.83
CA SER A 31 -10.50 -2.42 -15.41
C SER A 31 -10.09 -3.46 -14.36
N TRP A 32 -11.04 -4.00 -13.61
CA TRP A 32 -10.82 -4.88 -12.46
C TRP A 32 -10.05 -4.21 -11.31
N THR A 33 -9.92 -2.90 -11.36
CA THR A 33 -9.39 -2.09 -10.27
C THR A 33 -10.52 -1.41 -9.52
N ILE A 34 -10.23 -0.77 -8.39
CA ILE A 34 -11.25 -0.11 -7.56
C ILE A 34 -12.12 0.83 -8.40
N ASP A 35 -13.46 0.74 -8.24
CA ASP A 35 -14.41 1.62 -8.94
C ASP A 35 -14.30 3.05 -8.40
N THR A 36 -13.62 3.91 -9.17
CA THR A 36 -13.38 5.31 -8.78
C THR A 36 -14.64 6.15 -8.80
N ALA A 37 -15.66 5.81 -9.61
CA ALA A 37 -16.91 6.54 -9.63
C ALA A 37 -17.68 6.32 -8.32
N ARG A 38 -17.84 5.07 -7.89
CA ARG A 38 -18.45 4.74 -6.59
C ARG A 38 -17.63 5.27 -5.42
N LEU A 39 -16.29 5.22 -5.52
CA LEU A 39 -15.41 5.75 -4.49
C LEU A 39 -15.63 7.26 -4.29
N ALA A 40 -15.78 8.02 -5.38
CA ALA A 40 -16.05 9.45 -5.33
C ALA A 40 -17.38 9.77 -4.60
N GLU A 41 -18.46 9.04 -4.92
CA GLU A 41 -19.76 9.19 -4.27
C GLU A 41 -19.68 8.92 -2.77
N GLU A 42 -19.01 7.83 -2.39
CA GLU A 42 -18.88 7.44 -0.98
C GLU A 42 -17.95 8.37 -0.20
N LEU A 43 -16.91 8.93 -0.82
CA LEU A 43 -16.04 9.94 -0.18
C LEU A 43 -16.82 11.23 0.08
N ALA A 44 -17.60 11.72 -0.88
CA ALA A 44 -18.43 12.90 -0.70
C ALA A 44 -19.44 12.72 0.45
N LYS A 45 -20.10 11.56 0.50
CA LYS A 45 -21.00 11.19 1.60
C LYS A 45 -20.27 11.12 2.94
N ALA A 46 -19.13 10.40 3.00
CA ALA A 46 -18.35 10.26 4.22
C ALA A 46 -17.83 11.61 4.73
N ALA A 47 -17.45 12.53 3.83
CA ALA A 47 -17.04 13.87 4.19
C ALA A 47 -18.20 14.65 4.85
N SER A 48 -19.41 14.59 4.29
CA SER A 48 -20.59 15.26 4.88
C SER A 48 -20.96 14.71 6.27
N GLU A 49 -20.59 13.47 6.55
CA GLU A 49 -20.88 12.77 7.81
C GLU A 49 -19.68 12.75 8.78
N ASN A 50 -18.58 13.45 8.48
CA ASN A 50 -17.32 13.42 9.25
C ASN A 50 -16.79 12.00 9.50
N ARG A 51 -16.88 11.11 8.50
CA ARG A 51 -16.50 9.69 8.59
C ARG A 51 -15.51 9.28 7.50
N LEU A 52 -14.68 10.20 7.04
CA LEU A 52 -13.64 9.90 6.05
C LEU A 52 -12.71 8.78 6.54
N PRO A 53 -12.23 7.90 5.65
CA PRO A 53 -11.23 6.90 6.02
C PRO A 53 -9.89 7.56 6.35
N LYS A 54 -9.06 6.90 7.12
CA LYS A 54 -7.66 7.32 7.31
C LYS A 54 -6.79 7.05 6.09
N ALA A 55 -7.12 5.99 5.35
CA ALA A 55 -6.40 5.63 4.13
C ALA A 55 -7.31 4.93 3.13
N ILE A 56 -6.95 5.05 1.86
CA ILE A 56 -7.48 4.27 0.74
C ILE A 56 -6.36 3.37 0.23
N VAL A 57 -6.66 2.08 0.01
CA VAL A 57 -5.69 1.09 -0.47
C VAL A 57 -6.25 0.43 -1.74
N PRO A 58 -6.05 1.05 -2.91
CA PRO A 58 -6.36 0.41 -4.18
C PRO A 58 -5.33 -0.66 -4.49
N THR A 59 -5.73 -1.66 -5.29
CA THR A 59 -4.84 -2.72 -5.77
C THR A 59 -4.66 -2.61 -7.28
N ASP A 60 -3.42 -2.60 -7.74
CA ASP A 60 -3.02 -2.79 -9.14
C ASP A 60 -3.05 -4.30 -9.43
N LEU A 61 -4.21 -4.82 -9.82
CA LEU A 61 -4.47 -6.24 -9.89
C LEU A 61 -3.97 -6.86 -11.20
N TYR A 62 -3.23 -7.96 -11.13
CA TYR A 62 -2.74 -8.74 -12.29
C TYR A 62 -2.00 -7.90 -13.35
N GLY A 63 -1.29 -6.86 -12.92
CA GLY A 63 -0.58 -5.95 -13.82
C GLY A 63 -1.44 -4.82 -14.39
N GLN A 64 -2.73 -4.78 -14.07
CA GLN A 64 -3.62 -3.67 -14.43
C GLN A 64 -3.50 -2.56 -13.40
N SER A 65 -2.96 -1.42 -13.80
CA SER A 65 -2.84 -0.24 -12.94
C SER A 65 -4.21 0.41 -12.68
N ALA A 66 -4.45 0.81 -11.43
CA ALA A 66 -5.61 1.58 -11.04
C ALA A 66 -5.60 2.98 -11.67
N ASP A 67 -6.74 3.67 -11.69
CA ASP A 67 -6.84 5.06 -12.13
C ASP A 67 -6.21 6.00 -11.09
N LEU A 68 -4.88 6.09 -11.15
CA LEU A 68 -4.08 6.81 -10.16
C LEU A 68 -4.40 8.30 -10.12
N ASP A 69 -4.67 8.92 -11.27
CA ASP A 69 -4.97 10.35 -11.36
C ASP A 69 -6.24 10.69 -10.56
N ALA A 70 -7.29 9.90 -10.72
CA ALA A 70 -8.52 10.05 -9.95
C ALA A 70 -8.27 9.81 -8.45
N LEU A 71 -7.53 8.77 -8.11
CA LEU A 71 -7.24 8.40 -6.71
C LEU A 71 -6.39 9.45 -5.98
N GLU A 72 -5.36 9.99 -6.63
CA GLU A 72 -4.54 11.07 -6.07
C GLU A 72 -5.33 12.36 -5.90
N SER A 73 -6.21 12.69 -6.87
CA SER A 73 -7.13 13.82 -6.75
C SER A 73 -8.06 13.69 -5.54
N PHE A 74 -8.61 12.50 -5.30
CA PHE A 74 -9.45 12.25 -4.12
C PHE A 74 -8.65 12.33 -2.81
N ALA A 75 -7.45 11.76 -2.79
CA ALA A 75 -6.58 11.80 -1.62
C ALA A 75 -6.26 13.25 -1.22
N GLU A 76 -5.92 14.09 -2.19
CA GLU A 76 -5.66 15.51 -1.98
C GLU A 76 -6.92 16.26 -1.54
N GLN A 77 -8.04 16.09 -2.25
CA GLN A 77 -9.30 16.77 -1.97
C GLN A 77 -9.81 16.52 -0.56
N TYR A 78 -9.70 15.28 -0.08
CA TYR A 78 -10.28 14.85 1.20
C TYR A 78 -9.25 14.72 2.34
N GLY A 79 -7.97 14.96 2.07
CA GLY A 79 -6.90 14.80 3.06
C GLY A 79 -6.75 13.36 3.57
N VAL A 80 -6.93 12.37 2.70
CA VAL A 80 -6.89 10.94 3.00
C VAL A 80 -5.61 10.35 2.42
N SER A 81 -4.89 9.53 3.19
CA SER A 81 -3.68 8.88 2.68
C SER A 81 -3.99 7.85 1.60
N LEU A 82 -3.19 7.82 0.54
CA LEU A 82 -3.28 6.87 -0.56
C LEU A 82 -2.09 5.91 -0.53
N ILE A 83 -2.37 4.63 -0.30
CA ILE A 83 -1.34 3.57 -0.28
C ILE A 83 -1.68 2.57 -1.39
N VAL A 84 -0.89 2.52 -2.45
CA VAL A 84 -1.18 1.66 -3.60
C VAL A 84 -0.56 0.29 -3.41
N ASP A 85 -1.38 -0.75 -3.44
CA ASP A 85 -0.89 -2.13 -3.49
C ASP A 85 -0.52 -2.48 -4.94
N SER A 86 0.75 -2.28 -5.26
CA SER A 86 1.35 -2.57 -6.56
C SER A 86 2.12 -3.91 -6.56
N ALA A 87 1.73 -4.84 -5.68
CA ALA A 87 2.40 -6.14 -5.55
C ALA A 87 2.38 -7.00 -6.82
N GLU A 88 1.52 -6.68 -7.79
CA GLU A 88 1.34 -7.43 -9.03
C GLU A 88 1.59 -6.61 -10.30
N SER A 89 2.02 -5.34 -10.17
CA SER A 89 2.09 -4.41 -11.30
C SER A 89 3.50 -3.91 -11.63
N LEU A 90 4.54 -4.49 -11.03
CA LEU A 90 5.92 -4.10 -11.33
C LEU A 90 6.20 -4.26 -12.84
N GLY A 91 6.60 -3.16 -13.49
CA GLY A 91 6.82 -3.09 -14.93
C GLY A 91 5.64 -2.51 -15.73
N ALA A 92 4.45 -2.40 -15.13
CA ALA A 92 3.32 -1.68 -15.72
C ALA A 92 3.48 -0.15 -15.60
N TYR A 93 2.57 0.58 -16.24
CA TYR A 93 2.56 2.05 -16.23
C TYR A 93 1.16 2.55 -15.91
N TYR A 94 1.08 3.68 -15.20
CA TYR A 94 -0.13 4.46 -15.08
C TYR A 94 -0.41 5.24 -16.37
N LYS A 95 -1.60 5.81 -16.51
CA LYS A 95 -2.01 6.58 -17.70
C LYS A 95 -1.11 7.77 -18.00
N ASP A 96 -0.58 8.40 -16.98
CA ASP A 96 0.34 9.56 -17.07
C ASP A 96 1.79 9.17 -17.44
N GLY A 97 2.07 7.87 -17.62
CA GLY A 97 3.39 7.35 -17.97
C GLY A 97 4.31 7.07 -16.78
N ARG A 98 3.89 7.34 -15.55
CA ARG A 98 4.64 6.91 -14.36
C ARG A 98 4.64 5.38 -14.24
N LYS A 99 5.72 4.84 -13.72
CA LYS A 99 5.81 3.39 -13.47
C LYS A 99 4.89 2.99 -12.30
N ALA A 100 4.18 1.88 -12.44
CA ALA A 100 3.44 1.29 -11.33
C ALA A 100 4.37 1.04 -10.14
N GLY A 101 3.85 1.25 -8.93
CA GLY A 101 4.66 1.22 -7.71
C GLY A 101 5.30 2.57 -7.33
N THR A 102 4.98 3.67 -8.05
CA THR A 102 5.48 5.01 -7.72
C THR A 102 4.36 6.02 -7.43
N GLY A 103 3.14 5.55 -7.24
CA GLY A 103 1.97 6.38 -7.00
C GLY A 103 1.59 6.55 -5.54
N GLY A 104 0.70 7.51 -5.28
CA GLY A 104 0.16 7.80 -3.95
C GLY A 104 1.19 8.37 -2.97
N ASP A 105 0.87 8.28 -1.70
CA ASP A 105 1.80 8.61 -0.61
C ASP A 105 2.82 7.50 -0.40
N ALA A 106 2.41 6.27 -0.64
CA ALA A 106 3.26 5.09 -0.66
C ALA A 106 2.72 4.03 -1.61
N SER A 107 3.60 3.19 -2.13
CA SER A 107 3.28 1.99 -2.88
C SER A 107 4.03 0.78 -2.32
N ILE A 108 3.44 -0.39 -2.50
CA ILE A 108 4.00 -1.66 -2.02
C ILE A 108 4.31 -2.53 -3.22
N LEU A 109 5.53 -3.03 -3.30
CA LEU A 109 5.96 -4.04 -4.27
C LEU A 109 6.19 -5.37 -3.56
N SER A 110 5.94 -6.47 -4.26
CA SER A 110 6.17 -7.82 -3.77
C SER A 110 7.21 -8.55 -4.61
N PHE A 111 8.12 -9.26 -3.94
CA PHE A 111 9.11 -10.13 -4.55
C PHE A 111 8.87 -11.60 -4.15
N ASN A 112 7.61 -11.95 -3.83
CA ASN A 112 7.23 -13.32 -3.51
C ASN A 112 7.45 -14.26 -4.70
N GLY A 113 7.45 -15.58 -4.45
CA GLY A 113 7.81 -16.61 -5.42
C GLY A 113 7.03 -16.61 -6.73
N ASN A 114 5.80 -16.10 -6.72
CA ASN A 114 4.90 -16.03 -7.88
C ASN A 114 4.89 -14.69 -8.63
N LYS A 115 5.74 -13.74 -8.23
CA LYS A 115 5.74 -12.39 -8.82
C LYS A 115 6.64 -12.31 -10.06
N ILE A 116 6.43 -11.25 -10.87
CA ILE A 116 7.20 -11.03 -12.13
C ILE A 116 8.71 -10.90 -11.87
N ILE A 117 9.10 -10.29 -10.75
CA ILE A 117 10.45 -10.36 -10.21
C ILE A 117 10.34 -10.98 -8.83
N THR A 118 11.10 -12.05 -8.60
CA THR A 118 11.06 -12.77 -7.33
C THR A 118 12.44 -12.93 -6.72
N THR A 119 12.49 -12.78 -5.43
CA THR A 119 13.62 -13.17 -4.57
C THR A 119 13.24 -14.32 -3.65
N SER A 120 12.23 -15.14 -4.03
CA SER A 120 11.57 -16.17 -3.23
C SER A 120 10.67 -15.61 -2.11
N GLY A 121 10.95 -14.43 -1.63
CA GLY A 121 10.17 -13.72 -0.62
C GLY A 121 10.64 -12.28 -0.50
N GLY A 122 9.92 -11.48 0.28
CA GLY A 122 10.24 -10.07 0.48
C GLY A 122 9.34 -9.12 -0.30
N GLY A 123 9.60 -7.85 -0.12
CA GLY A 123 8.87 -6.76 -0.74
C GLY A 123 9.59 -5.43 -0.54
N MET A 124 9.01 -4.38 -1.06
CA MET A 124 9.56 -3.03 -0.97
C MET A 124 8.44 -2.03 -0.71
N LEU A 125 8.67 -1.12 0.21
CA LEU A 125 7.88 0.09 0.36
C LEU A 125 8.55 1.21 -0.45
N VAL A 126 7.80 1.83 -1.33
CA VAL A 126 8.20 3.01 -2.10
C VAL A 126 7.38 4.19 -1.59
N THR A 127 8.03 5.26 -1.16
CA THR A 127 7.35 6.45 -0.66
C THR A 127 8.19 7.70 -0.89
N ARG A 128 7.51 8.83 -1.13
CA ARG A 128 8.13 10.17 -1.17
C ARG A 128 8.32 10.79 0.22
N HIS A 129 7.74 10.20 1.26
CA HIS A 129 7.81 10.68 2.64
C HIS A 129 8.99 10.02 3.37
N GLU A 130 10.08 10.75 3.54
CA GLU A 130 11.27 10.25 4.24
C GLU A 130 10.95 9.74 5.65
N ALA A 131 10.08 10.44 6.38
CA ALA A 131 9.64 10.02 7.70
C ALA A 131 8.99 8.63 7.69
N TRP A 132 8.15 8.32 6.68
CA TRP A 132 7.53 7.00 6.54
C TRP A 132 8.55 5.92 6.19
N ALA A 133 9.53 6.24 5.34
CA ALA A 133 10.60 5.29 5.01
C ALA A 133 11.46 4.97 6.24
N ASN A 134 11.76 5.97 7.06
CA ASN A 134 12.54 5.79 8.28
C ASN A 134 11.77 5.00 9.34
N GLU A 135 10.49 5.31 9.54
CA GLU A 135 9.61 4.58 10.46
C GLU A 135 9.42 3.13 10.04
N ALA A 136 9.18 2.89 8.75
CA ALA A 136 9.07 1.53 8.21
C ALA A 136 10.36 0.72 8.42
N ARG A 137 11.52 1.35 8.23
CA ARG A 137 12.83 0.72 8.48
C ARG A 137 13.04 0.39 9.95
N PHE A 138 12.67 1.30 10.84
CA PHE A 138 12.73 1.11 12.29
C PHE A 138 11.83 -0.05 12.71
N LEU A 139 10.55 -0.03 12.32
CA LEU A 139 9.59 -1.07 12.67
C LEU A 139 9.96 -2.44 12.08
N ALA A 140 10.45 -2.49 10.83
CA ALA A 140 10.86 -3.73 10.18
C ALA A 140 12.13 -4.36 10.78
N THR A 141 12.89 -3.59 11.56
CA THR A 141 14.08 -4.05 12.29
C THR A 141 13.84 -4.19 13.79
N GLN A 142 12.69 -4.75 14.14
CA GLN A 142 12.23 -5.03 15.51
C GLN A 142 12.02 -3.78 16.37
N ALA A 143 11.93 -2.58 15.79
CA ALA A 143 11.86 -1.31 16.52
C ALA A 143 12.96 -1.20 17.61
N ARG A 144 14.18 -1.57 17.25
CA ARG A 144 15.31 -1.50 18.17
C ARG A 144 15.72 -0.05 18.37
N ASP A 145 15.71 0.39 19.62
CA ASP A 145 16.16 1.72 20.02
C ASP A 145 17.66 1.93 19.83
N SER A 146 18.08 3.17 19.66
CA SER A 146 19.48 3.55 19.55
C SER A 146 20.17 3.51 20.93
N ALA A 147 20.54 2.33 21.37
CA ALA A 147 21.22 2.08 22.62
C ALA A 147 22.40 1.12 22.42
N PRO A 148 23.43 1.12 23.33
CA PRO A 148 24.55 0.18 23.27
C PRO A 148 24.12 -1.27 23.56
N HIS A 149 22.98 -1.47 24.14
CA HIS A 149 22.35 -2.76 24.45
C HIS A 149 21.05 -2.92 23.66
N TYR A 150 20.40 -4.10 23.73
CA TYR A 150 19.08 -4.31 23.15
C TYR A 150 18.01 -3.64 24.01
N GLU A 151 17.34 -2.66 23.42
CA GLU A 151 16.24 -1.95 24.04
C GLU A 151 15.14 -1.74 23.00
N HIS A 152 13.89 -1.89 23.41
CA HIS A 152 12.69 -1.80 22.56
C HIS A 152 11.60 -1.07 23.32
N SER A 153 11.40 0.19 23.04
CA SER A 153 10.30 1.01 23.61
C SER A 153 8.97 0.82 22.87
N THR A 154 9.04 0.26 21.67
CA THR A 154 7.90 0.07 20.77
C THR A 154 7.88 -1.34 20.21
N LEU A 155 6.69 -1.89 19.95
CA LEU A 155 6.52 -3.16 19.26
C LEU A 155 6.99 -3.02 17.80
N GLY A 156 7.93 -3.86 17.40
CA GLY A 156 8.42 -3.94 16.04
C GLY A 156 8.25 -5.31 15.43
N TYR A 157 8.76 -5.47 14.21
CA TYR A 157 8.61 -6.67 13.39
C TYR A 157 9.96 -7.12 12.83
N ASN A 158 10.09 -8.40 12.57
CA ASN A 158 11.22 -8.95 11.82
C ASN A 158 10.82 -9.09 10.34
N TYR A 159 10.77 -7.96 9.62
CA TYR A 159 10.24 -7.87 8.26
C TYR A 159 11.27 -7.44 7.23
N ARG A 160 12.56 -7.44 7.57
CA ARG A 160 13.59 -7.14 6.58
C ARG A 160 13.77 -8.28 5.59
N LEU A 161 13.98 -7.91 4.33
CA LEU A 161 14.46 -8.82 3.30
C LEU A 161 15.82 -9.40 3.75
N SER A 162 15.96 -10.73 3.74
CA SER A 162 17.24 -11.35 4.09
C SER A 162 18.31 -11.00 3.06
N ASN A 163 19.58 -11.01 3.48
CA ASN A 163 20.70 -10.73 2.59
C ASN A 163 20.79 -11.74 1.42
N ILE A 164 20.39 -12.99 1.63
CA ILE A 164 20.34 -14.01 0.56
C ILE A 164 19.30 -13.63 -0.48
N CYS A 165 18.07 -13.32 -0.05
CA CYS A 165 17.00 -12.90 -0.96
C CYS A 165 17.38 -11.57 -1.66
N ALA A 166 17.96 -10.62 -0.94
CA ALA A 166 18.37 -9.34 -1.50
C ALA A 166 19.50 -9.46 -2.54
N ALA A 167 20.38 -10.45 -2.38
CA ALA A 167 21.46 -10.69 -3.34
C ALA A 167 20.97 -11.34 -4.65
N ILE A 168 19.81 -12.00 -4.62
CA ILE A 168 19.17 -12.59 -5.81
C ILE A 168 18.43 -11.51 -6.62
N GLY A 169 17.76 -10.56 -5.98
CA GLY A 169 16.97 -9.51 -6.60
C GLY A 169 17.78 -8.32 -7.09
#